data_8bb1fe689acc871c6e88c516d0bb81c6
#
_entry.id   8bb1fe689acc871c6e88c516d0bb81c6
#
_cell.length_a   1.000
_cell.length_b   1.000
_cell.length_c   1.000
_cell.angle_alpha   90.00
_cell.angle_beta   90.00
_cell.angle_gamma   90.00
#
_symmetry.space_group_name_H-M   'P 1'
#
loop_
_entity.id
_entity.type
_entity.pdbx_description
1 polymer ?
#
loop_
_entity_poly.entity_id
_entity_poly.type
_entity_poly.pdbx_seq_one_letter_code
_entity_poly.pdbx_strand_id
1 'polypeptide(L)' 'SRGTKEYADNLLEKTENVLTETLQKLESNIGEALKLMEISLEDTLKTIQNSRKELK' A
#
# COMPACT_ATOMS: atom_id res chain seq x y z
N SER A 1 -5.25 0.50 40.35
CA SER A 1 -4.16 1.28 40.88
C SER A 1 -3.44 2.06 39.79
N ARG A 2 -2.62 3.00 40.16
CA ARG A 2 -1.85 3.81 39.22
C ARG A 2 -0.90 2.95 38.38
N GLY A 3 -0.20 1.98 39.03
CA GLY A 3 0.70 1.08 38.31
C GLY A 3 0.00 0.21 37.29
N THR A 4 -1.22 -0.23 37.61
CA THR A 4 -2.06 -1.01 36.66
C THR A 4 -2.48 -0.17 35.47
N LYS A 5 -2.85 1.08 35.68
CA LYS A 5 -3.23 2.00 34.62
C LYS A 5 -2.05 2.32 33.71
N GLU A 6 -0.88 2.55 34.29
CA GLU A 6 0.35 2.79 33.51
C GLU A 6 0.73 1.58 32.66
N TYR A 7 0.61 0.39 33.21
CA TYR A 7 0.87 -0.85 32.48
C TYR A 7 -0.09 -1.01 31.30
N ALA A 8 -1.39 -0.80 31.55
CA ALA A 8 -2.41 -0.90 30.52
C ALA A 8 -2.19 0.16 29.42
N ASP A 9 -1.86 1.39 29.82
CA ASP A 9 -1.58 2.46 28.85
C ASP A 9 -0.36 2.13 27.98
N ASN A 10 0.72 1.64 28.58
CA ASN A 10 1.91 1.24 27.85
C ASN A 10 1.63 0.12 26.86
N LEU A 11 0.81 -0.85 27.24
CA LEU A 11 0.41 -1.94 26.37
C LEU A 11 -0.41 -1.43 25.19
N LEU A 12 -1.35 -0.53 25.44
CA LEU A 12 -2.17 0.09 24.40
C LEU A 12 -1.32 0.95 23.47
N GLU A 13 -0.35 1.69 23.99
CA GLU A 13 0.58 2.46 23.19
C GLU A 13 1.39 1.58 22.23
N LYS A 14 1.92 0.46 22.72
CA LYS A 14 2.64 -0.50 21.88
C LYS A 14 1.74 -1.07 20.79
N THR A 15 0.51 -1.39 21.13
CA THR A 15 -0.48 -1.89 20.18
C THR A 15 -0.79 -0.83 19.12
N GLU A 16 -0.99 0.40 19.53
CA GLU A 16 -1.19 1.53 18.63
C GLU A 16 -0.03 1.68 17.65
N ASN A 17 1.20 1.59 18.15
CA ASN A 17 2.40 1.71 17.31
C ASN A 17 2.48 0.58 16.28
N VAL A 18 2.18 -0.66 16.69
CA VAL A 18 2.15 -1.80 15.76
C VAL A 18 1.10 -1.61 14.69
N LEU A 19 -0.10 -1.17 15.07
CA LEU A 19 -1.18 -0.93 14.10
C LEU A 19 -0.82 0.22 13.15
N THR A 20 -0.22 1.28 13.65
CA THR A 20 0.22 2.41 12.82
C THR A 20 1.25 1.97 11.79
N GLU A 21 2.27 1.21 12.20
CA GLU A 21 3.28 0.68 11.28
C GLU A 21 2.68 -0.27 10.26
N THR A 22 1.76 -1.14 10.69
CA THR A 22 1.09 -2.09 9.81
C THR A 22 0.27 -1.36 8.75
N LEU A 23 -0.47 -0.33 9.16
CA LEU A 23 -1.26 0.49 8.25
C LEU A 23 -0.37 1.20 7.23
N GLN A 24 0.74 1.77 7.66
CA GLN A 24 1.70 2.44 6.77
C GLN A 24 2.30 1.48 5.74
N LYS A 25 2.65 0.26 6.15
CA LYS A 25 3.16 -0.78 5.25
C LYS A 25 2.10 -1.20 4.23
N LEU A 26 0.87 -1.36 4.69
CA LEU A 26 -0.26 -1.70 3.82
C LEU A 26 -0.47 -0.62 2.76
N GLU A 27 -0.51 0.63 3.17
CA GLU A 27 -0.68 1.77 2.26
C GLU A 27 0.45 1.84 1.22
N SER A 28 1.69 1.66 1.67
CA SER A 28 2.87 1.63 0.79
C SER A 28 2.80 0.48 -0.21
N ASN A 29 2.45 -0.72 0.25
CA ASN A 29 2.35 -1.90 -0.61
C ASN A 29 1.22 -1.76 -1.64
N ILE A 30 0.08 -1.22 -1.23
CA ILE A 30 -1.04 -0.95 -2.15
C ILE A 30 -0.61 0.09 -3.20
N GLY A 31 0.07 1.15 -2.77
CA GLY A 31 0.58 2.18 -3.67
C GLY A 31 1.53 1.61 -4.72
N GLU A 32 2.46 0.75 -4.31
CA GLU A 32 3.38 0.08 -5.23
C GLU A 32 2.64 -0.86 -6.19
N ALA A 33 1.68 -1.63 -5.70
CA ALA A 33 0.89 -2.54 -6.53
C ALA A 33 0.08 -1.78 -7.58
N LEU A 34 -0.56 -0.67 -7.18
CA LEU A 34 -1.30 0.18 -8.10
C LEU A 34 -0.39 0.79 -9.17
N LYS A 35 0.81 1.21 -8.80
CA LYS A 35 1.78 1.76 -9.75
C LYS A 35 2.22 0.73 -10.78
N LEU A 36 2.49 -0.50 -10.35
CA LEU A 36 2.86 -1.59 -11.25
C LEU A 36 1.72 -1.95 -12.21
N MET A 37 0.49 -1.96 -11.72
CA MET A 37 -0.70 -2.18 -12.56
C MET A 37 -0.86 -1.07 -13.59
N GLU A 38 -0.68 0.17 -13.19
CA GLU A 38 -0.73 1.33 -14.11
C GLU A 38 0.29 1.20 -15.23
N ILE A 39 1.54 0.88 -14.89
CA ILE A 39 2.61 0.68 -15.87
C ILE A 39 2.25 -0.44 -16.84
N SER A 40 1.75 -1.56 -16.33
CA SER A 40 1.35 -2.71 -17.15
C SER A 40 0.23 -2.35 -18.12
N LEU A 41 -0.77 -1.62 -17.65
CA LEU A 41 -1.88 -1.16 -18.50
C LEU A 41 -1.42 -0.17 -19.56
N GLU A 42 -0.53 0.76 -19.23
CA GLU A 42 0.05 1.69 -20.18
C GLU A 42 0.83 0.97 -21.28
N ASP A 43 1.64 -0.02 -20.92
CA ASP A 43 2.40 -0.82 -21.87
C ASP A 43 1.48 -1.59 -22.82
N THR A 44 0.44 -2.20 -22.26
CA THR A 44 -0.56 -2.93 -23.06
C THR A 44 -1.29 -1.99 -24.02
N LEU A 45 -1.67 -0.82 -23.55
CA LEU A 45 -2.32 0.19 -24.38
C LEU A 45 -1.42 0.62 -25.54
N LYS A 46 -0.16 0.90 -25.27
CA LYS A 46 0.82 1.28 -26.30
C LYS A 46 1.01 0.16 -27.33
N THR A 47 1.09 -1.08 -26.89
CA THR A 47 1.20 -2.24 -27.75
C THR A 47 0.00 -2.32 -28.70
N ILE A 48 -1.20 -2.15 -28.20
CA ILE A 48 -2.43 -2.16 -29.02
C ILE A 48 -2.44 -0.99 -29.99
N GLN A 49 -2.10 0.19 -29.57
CA GLN A 49 -2.04 1.38 -30.43
C GLN A 49 -1.03 1.19 -31.57
N ASN A 50 0.14 0.65 -31.28
CA ASN A 50 1.16 0.37 -32.29
C ASN A 50 0.72 -0.71 -33.26
N SER A 51 0.09 -1.78 -32.78
CA SER A 51 -0.44 -2.84 -33.63
C SER A 51 -1.53 -2.31 -34.57
N ARG A 52 -2.39 -1.43 -34.08
CA ARG A 52 -3.42 -0.80 -34.95
C ARG A 52 -2.81 0.07 -36.03
N LYS A 53 -1.73 0.78 -35.75
CA LYS A 53 -1.01 1.58 -36.74
C LYS A 53 -0.42 0.71 -37.86
N GLU A 54 0.13 -0.46 -37.49
CA GLU A 54 0.70 -1.39 -38.44
C GLU A 54 -0.35 -1.99 -39.40
N LEU A 55 -1.59 -2.10 -38.93
CA LEU A 55 -2.69 -2.64 -39.76
C LEU A 55 -3.27 -1.62 -40.74
N LYS A 56 -2.97 -0.37 -40.57
CA LYS A 56 -3.39 0.67 -41.48
C LYS A 56 -2.37 0.84 -42.58
#